data_bb95d8aaafd82a92e373846141b75534
#
_entry.id   bb95d8aaafd82a92e373846141b75534
#
_cell.length_a   1.000
_cell.length_b   1.000
_cell.length_c   1.000
_cell.angle_alpha   90.00
_cell.angle_beta   90.00
_cell.angle_gamma   90.00
#
_symmetry.space_group_name_H-M   'P 1'
#
loop_
_entity.id
_entity.type
_entity.pdbx_description
1 polymer ?
#
loop_
_entity_poly.entity_id
_entity_poly.type
_entity_poly.pdbx_seq_one_letter_code
_entity_poly.pdbx_strand_id
1 'polypeptide(L)'
;NRAIQPESWRTLMKKIGAGNLLKRGEKSDSGWAAIKPLQTVKDIARRHGEQVQAIDRHNQRVLIESERLRGELFKIVKTDSVENYESSIAPLRERFSKEVIGEHGSLQNLAEPNTRTRSYQEGPGTISYEVVLDVQAGVQAYGILTLPRDMKLDGSEKRPVVVCQHGLEGRPQSTVGEKDYHYYKAFATRLAERGFVTFAPQNLYLGWDLFRILQFKANAVGCTLFSVMVPQHRQITEWLAGLPFVDGDRIGFYGLSYGGKSAMRIPPLVDRYCLSICSADFNEWVWKNAATDRWSARYSYANKGEYEIFEFDLGGTFNYFEMAALICPRPFMVERGHFDGVAPDKTVAYEFAKVRALYAAQLGIGNRAEIEWFVGPHTINGQKTYDFLHRHLEWPDPTE
;
A
#
# COMPACT_ATOMS: atom_id res chain seq x y z
N ASN A 1 36.19 9.85 27.37
CA ASN A 1 35.69 10.99 28.17
C ASN A 1 36.81 12.04 28.32
N ARG A 2 37.00 12.90 27.30
CA ARG A 2 37.77 14.11 27.48
C ARG A 2 36.80 15.17 27.95
N ALA A 3 36.88 15.54 29.21
CA ALA A 3 36.19 16.73 29.75
C ALA A 3 36.60 17.95 28.93
N ILE A 4 35.61 18.66 28.40
CA ILE A 4 35.85 19.90 27.65
C ILE A 4 36.49 20.88 28.62
N GLN A 5 37.73 21.34 28.30
CA GLN A 5 38.48 22.28 29.16
C GLN A 5 37.68 23.58 29.34
N PRO A 6 37.63 24.14 30.55
CA PRO A 6 36.87 25.41 30.84
C PRO A 6 37.20 26.57 29.92
N GLU A 7 38.42 26.66 29.41
CA GLU A 7 38.85 27.69 28.45
C GLU A 7 38.18 27.53 27.07
N SER A 8 37.91 26.29 26.61
CA SER A 8 37.25 26.06 25.32
C SER A 8 35.76 26.47 25.36
N TRP A 9 35.10 26.28 26.49
CA TRP A 9 33.73 26.79 26.70
C TRP A 9 33.69 28.32 26.71
N ARG A 10 34.59 29.00 27.36
CA ARG A 10 34.67 30.49 27.38
C ARG A 10 34.89 31.04 25.97
N THR A 11 35.76 30.41 25.19
CA THR A 11 36.03 30.80 23.80
C THR A 11 34.82 30.57 22.90
N LEU A 12 34.11 29.45 23.06
CA LEU A 12 32.88 29.14 22.33
C LEU A 12 31.78 30.16 22.65
N MET A 13 31.52 30.41 23.94
CA MET A 13 30.49 31.34 24.40
C MET A 13 30.76 32.79 23.96
N LYS A 14 32.01 33.21 23.88
CA LYS A 14 32.37 34.51 23.27
C LYS A 14 32.08 34.55 21.77
N LYS A 15 32.41 33.48 21.02
CA LYS A 15 32.18 33.39 19.58
C LYS A 15 30.69 33.40 19.20
N ILE A 16 29.80 32.84 20.01
CA ILE A 16 28.35 32.84 19.79
C ILE A 16 27.63 34.03 20.43
N GLY A 17 28.35 35.04 20.92
CA GLY A 17 27.77 36.24 21.53
C GLY A 17 27.18 36.03 22.94
N ALA A 18 27.38 34.85 23.54
CA ALA A 18 26.82 34.46 24.84
C ALA A 18 27.77 34.67 26.02
N GLY A 19 28.84 35.46 25.84
CA GLY A 19 29.87 35.67 26.86
C GLY A 19 29.35 36.23 28.19
N ASN A 20 28.23 36.93 28.18
CA ASN A 20 27.62 37.50 29.40
C ASN A 20 26.81 36.46 30.22
N LEU A 21 26.59 35.25 29.70
CA LEU A 21 25.88 34.17 30.39
C LEU A 21 26.76 33.39 31.36
N LEU A 22 28.08 33.62 31.34
CA LEU A 22 29.05 32.95 32.20
C LEU A 22 29.35 33.77 33.46
N LYS A 23 28.35 34.31 34.16
CA LYS A 23 28.57 34.80 35.52
C LYS A 23 28.79 33.61 36.45
N ARG A 24 29.90 33.54 37.11
CA ARG A 24 30.28 32.54 38.07
C ARG A 24 29.24 32.50 39.18
N GLY A 25 28.46 31.43 39.25
CA GLY A 25 27.57 31.20 40.39
C GLY A 25 28.40 31.03 41.67
N GLU A 26 27.96 31.61 42.75
CA GLU A 26 28.54 31.37 44.07
C GLU A 26 28.46 29.89 44.39
N LYS A 27 29.55 29.32 44.91
CA LYS A 27 29.57 27.91 45.35
C LYS A 27 28.62 27.76 46.54
N SER A 28 27.57 27.00 46.39
CA SER A 28 26.80 26.51 47.55
C SER A 28 27.39 25.16 48.02
N ASP A 29 27.30 24.91 49.31
CA ASP A 29 27.84 23.70 49.93
C ASP A 29 27.15 22.40 49.47
N SER A 30 26.04 22.50 48.74
CA SER A 30 25.27 21.39 48.18
C SER A 30 25.47 21.21 46.65
N GLY A 31 26.38 21.85 46.02
CA GLY A 31 26.80 21.74 44.62
C GLY A 31 25.72 21.86 43.51
N TRP A 32 24.51 21.47 43.79
CA TRP A 32 23.38 21.49 42.84
C TRP A 32 22.23 22.43 43.23
N ALA A 33 22.08 22.71 44.54
CA ALA A 33 20.97 23.56 45.07
C ALA A 33 21.02 25.04 44.66
N ALA A 34 22.15 25.51 44.07
CA ALA A 34 22.34 26.89 43.66
C ALA A 34 22.06 27.15 42.16
N ILE A 35 21.75 26.12 41.37
CA ILE A 35 21.39 26.29 39.97
C ILE A 35 19.92 26.70 39.90
N LYS A 36 19.63 27.98 39.94
CA LYS A 36 18.29 28.49 39.63
C LYS A 36 18.11 28.52 38.13
N PRO A 37 17.05 27.86 37.58
CA PRO A 37 16.71 27.98 36.19
C PRO A 37 16.56 29.48 35.83
N LEU A 38 17.26 29.96 34.82
CA LEU A 38 17.11 31.33 34.30
C LEU A 38 15.77 31.54 33.59
N GLN A 39 15.02 30.44 33.40
CA GLN A 39 13.76 30.46 32.69
C GLN A 39 12.68 29.68 33.45
N THR A 40 11.46 30.13 33.32
CA THR A 40 10.30 29.46 33.91
C THR A 40 9.95 28.18 33.16
N VAL A 41 9.21 27.26 33.79
CA VAL A 41 8.67 26.07 33.14
C VAL A 41 7.82 26.45 31.90
N LYS A 42 7.10 27.59 31.97
CA LYS A 42 6.29 28.12 30.87
C LYS A 42 7.18 28.53 29.68
N ASP A 43 8.32 29.15 29.92
CA ASP A 43 9.26 29.50 28.83
C ASP A 43 9.92 28.28 28.20
N ILE A 44 10.17 27.25 29.00
CA ILE A 44 10.70 25.95 28.50
C ILE A 44 9.67 25.28 27.59
N ALA A 45 8.40 25.21 28.02
CA ALA A 45 7.31 24.65 27.23
C ALA A 45 7.08 25.42 25.94
N ARG A 46 7.12 26.76 25.98
CA ARG A 46 6.98 27.60 24.79
C ARG A 46 8.11 27.32 23.77
N ARG A 47 9.36 27.27 24.20
CA ARG A 47 10.51 26.99 23.29
C ARG A 47 10.41 25.59 22.69
N HIS A 48 10.03 24.58 23.48
CA HIS A 48 9.81 23.24 22.95
C HIS A 48 8.71 23.26 21.89
N GLY A 49 7.58 23.91 22.15
CA GLY A 49 6.50 24.06 21.18
C GLY A 49 6.95 24.76 19.88
N GLU A 50 7.71 25.85 19.99
CA GLU A 50 8.28 26.57 18.84
C GLU A 50 9.22 25.68 18.02
N GLN A 51 10.06 24.89 18.67
CA GLN A 51 10.98 23.96 18.03
C GLN A 51 10.22 22.86 17.28
N VAL A 52 9.23 22.21 17.92
CA VAL A 52 8.39 21.19 17.29
C VAL A 52 7.69 21.75 16.05
N GLN A 53 7.06 22.92 16.17
CA GLN A 53 6.40 23.58 15.04
C GLN A 53 7.36 23.95 13.91
N ALA A 54 8.59 24.34 14.22
CA ALA A 54 9.59 24.66 13.20
C ALA A 54 10.01 23.42 12.42
N ILE A 55 10.21 22.29 13.11
CA ILE A 55 10.52 20.98 12.50
C ILE A 55 9.35 20.49 11.66
N ASP A 56 8.12 20.57 12.17
CA ASP A 56 6.92 20.19 11.44
C ASP A 56 6.79 20.98 10.12
N ARG A 57 6.91 22.32 10.16
CA ARG A 57 6.90 23.15 8.95
C ARG A 57 8.01 22.81 7.98
N HIS A 58 9.19 22.42 8.47
CA HIS A 58 10.29 21.99 7.62
C HIS A 58 9.93 20.67 6.91
N ASN A 59 9.48 19.67 7.66
CA ASN A 59 9.08 18.37 7.11
C ASN A 59 7.95 18.49 6.08
N GLN A 60 6.95 19.33 6.35
CA GLN A 60 5.89 19.61 5.37
C GLN A 60 6.42 20.18 4.05
N ARG A 61 7.38 21.10 4.10
CA ARG A 61 8.02 21.62 2.87
C ARG A 61 8.76 20.53 2.11
N VAL A 62 9.55 19.72 2.81
CA VAL A 62 10.28 18.59 2.20
C VAL A 62 9.31 17.62 1.54
N LEU A 63 8.19 17.28 2.20
CA LEU A 63 7.15 16.43 1.63
C LEU A 63 6.55 17.04 0.35
N ILE A 64 6.17 18.30 0.36
CA ILE A 64 5.60 18.97 -0.83
C ILE A 64 6.61 19.02 -1.99
N GLU A 65 7.87 19.26 -1.69
CA GLU A 65 8.95 19.30 -2.69
C GLU A 65 9.36 17.91 -3.21
N SER A 66 8.92 16.85 -2.58
CA SER A 66 9.30 15.48 -2.91
C SER A 66 8.83 15.02 -4.31
N GLU A 67 7.81 15.64 -4.89
CA GLU A 67 7.40 15.37 -6.28
C GLU A 67 8.54 15.60 -7.28
N ARG A 68 9.37 16.63 -7.05
CA ARG A 68 10.56 16.86 -7.86
C ARG A 68 11.57 15.71 -7.74
N LEU A 69 11.75 15.15 -6.55
CA LEU A 69 12.65 14.01 -6.34
C LEU A 69 12.16 12.77 -7.10
N ARG A 70 10.85 12.50 -7.05
CA ARG A 70 10.23 11.41 -7.83
C ARG A 70 10.41 11.64 -9.34
N GLY A 71 10.21 12.87 -9.80
CA GLY A 71 10.46 13.24 -11.19
C GLY A 71 11.90 12.99 -11.65
N GLU A 72 12.89 13.28 -10.80
CA GLU A 72 14.29 12.95 -11.08
C GLU A 72 14.53 11.44 -11.15
N LEU A 73 13.96 10.68 -10.21
CA LEU A 73 14.05 9.23 -10.18
C LEU A 73 13.49 8.59 -11.46
N PHE A 74 12.39 9.13 -12.00
CA PHE A 74 11.71 8.58 -13.18
C PHE A 74 12.29 9.07 -14.52
N LYS A 75 13.30 9.91 -14.56
CA LYS A 75 13.98 10.34 -15.81
C LYS A 75 14.60 9.21 -16.62
N ILE A 76 14.90 8.09 -15.99
CA ILE A 76 15.45 6.90 -16.67
C ILE A 76 14.40 6.16 -17.51
N VAL A 77 13.11 6.40 -17.25
CA VAL A 77 12.01 5.69 -17.89
C VAL A 77 11.79 6.20 -19.31
N LYS A 78 11.78 5.29 -20.26
CA LYS A 78 11.54 5.56 -21.68
C LYS A 78 10.08 5.28 -22.03
N THR A 79 9.48 6.13 -22.83
CA THR A 79 8.08 6.02 -23.24
C THR A 79 7.86 6.03 -24.75
N ASP A 80 8.92 5.77 -25.50
CA ASP A 80 8.92 5.70 -26.95
C ASP A 80 8.33 4.38 -27.51
N SER A 81 8.36 3.31 -26.72
CA SER A 81 7.63 2.06 -26.96
C SER A 81 7.33 1.32 -25.65
N VAL A 82 6.42 0.35 -25.71
CA VAL A 82 6.08 -0.50 -24.55
C VAL A 82 7.29 -1.33 -24.14
N GLU A 83 8.04 -1.88 -25.06
CA GLU A 83 9.23 -2.71 -24.81
C GLU A 83 10.35 -1.89 -24.12
N ASN A 84 10.59 -0.67 -24.61
CA ASN A 84 11.56 0.24 -24.01
C ASN A 84 11.10 0.70 -22.63
N TYR A 85 9.78 0.89 -22.45
CA TYR A 85 9.20 1.20 -21.16
C TYR A 85 9.45 0.07 -20.16
N GLU A 86 9.08 -1.17 -20.49
CA GLU A 86 9.25 -2.34 -19.61
C GLU A 86 10.70 -2.55 -19.19
N SER A 87 11.63 -2.43 -20.14
CA SER A 87 13.05 -2.57 -19.85
C SER A 87 13.61 -1.44 -18.97
N SER A 88 13.15 -0.19 -19.16
CA SER A 88 13.62 0.96 -18.39
C SER A 88 12.98 1.11 -17.02
N ILE A 89 11.75 0.58 -16.82
CA ILE A 89 11.07 0.61 -15.52
C ILE A 89 11.53 -0.51 -14.57
N ALA A 90 12.10 -1.60 -15.09
CA ALA A 90 12.52 -2.76 -14.30
C ALA A 90 13.45 -2.42 -13.12
N PRO A 91 14.48 -1.55 -13.27
CA PRO A 91 15.31 -1.13 -12.14
C PRO A 91 14.52 -0.42 -11.03
N LEU A 92 13.45 0.29 -11.38
CA LEU A 92 12.60 0.95 -10.40
C LEU A 92 11.70 -0.04 -9.66
N ARG A 93 11.24 -1.12 -10.31
CA ARG A 93 10.55 -2.24 -9.62
C ARG A 93 11.49 -2.92 -8.61
N GLU A 94 12.73 -3.16 -9.00
CA GLU A 94 13.75 -3.73 -8.10
C GLU A 94 14.01 -2.81 -6.90
N ARG A 95 14.16 -1.52 -7.14
CA ARG A 95 14.33 -0.52 -6.07
C ARG A 95 13.12 -0.48 -5.15
N PHE A 96 11.90 -0.50 -5.69
CA PHE A 96 10.66 -0.54 -4.91
C PHE A 96 10.61 -1.78 -4.02
N SER A 97 10.97 -2.95 -4.57
CA SER A 97 11.04 -4.20 -3.80
C SER A 97 12.03 -4.11 -2.65
N LYS A 98 13.26 -3.65 -2.92
CA LYS A 98 14.36 -3.71 -1.95
C LYS A 98 14.37 -2.57 -0.93
N GLU A 99 14.08 -1.35 -1.37
CA GLU A 99 14.28 -0.15 -0.54
C GLU A 99 12.98 0.31 0.15
N VAL A 100 11.81 0.11 -0.47
CA VAL A 100 10.53 0.59 0.08
C VAL A 100 9.75 -0.54 0.75
N ILE A 101 9.56 -1.66 0.06
CA ILE A 101 8.86 -2.83 0.62
C ILE A 101 9.77 -3.58 1.59
N GLY A 102 11.03 -3.78 1.22
CA GLY A 102 11.98 -4.61 1.91
C GLY A 102 11.86 -6.10 1.55
N GLU A 103 12.97 -6.75 1.37
CA GLU A 103 13.02 -8.17 1.04
C GLU A 103 13.50 -8.99 2.24
N HIS A 104 12.66 -9.89 2.73
CA HIS A 104 13.05 -10.85 3.74
C HIS A 104 13.74 -12.03 3.06
N GLY A 105 15.06 -12.13 3.17
CA GLY A 105 15.86 -13.08 2.39
C GLY A 105 15.40 -14.55 2.49
N SER A 106 14.90 -14.99 3.65
CA SER A 106 14.37 -16.35 3.82
C SER A 106 13.06 -16.59 3.06
N LEU A 107 12.31 -15.54 2.67
CA LEU A 107 11.03 -15.65 1.97
C LEU A 107 11.17 -15.50 0.44
N GLN A 108 12.38 -15.33 -0.08
CA GLN A 108 12.60 -15.23 -1.54
C GLN A 108 12.48 -16.60 -2.23
N ASN A 109 12.79 -17.68 -1.52
CA ASN A 109 12.65 -19.06 -2.03
C ASN A 109 11.38 -19.66 -1.45
N LEU A 110 10.35 -19.85 -2.28
CA LEU A 110 9.10 -20.46 -1.87
C LEU A 110 9.28 -21.95 -1.56
N ALA A 111 8.61 -22.41 -0.51
CA ALA A 111 8.51 -23.85 -0.20
C ALA A 111 7.46 -24.52 -1.10
N GLU A 112 7.42 -25.85 -1.12
CA GLU A 112 6.28 -26.59 -1.64
C GLU A 112 5.00 -26.14 -0.93
N PRO A 113 3.90 -25.90 -1.65
CA PRO A 113 2.69 -25.31 -1.07
C PRO A 113 1.99 -26.19 -0.04
N ASN A 114 2.23 -27.50 0.00
CA ASN A 114 1.61 -28.44 0.94
C ASN A 114 0.13 -28.13 1.19
N THR A 115 -0.63 -28.03 0.10
CA THR A 115 -2.00 -27.53 0.07
C THR A 115 -2.93 -28.28 1.02
N ARG A 116 -3.60 -27.56 1.90
CA ARG A 116 -4.65 -28.08 2.79
C ARG A 116 -5.95 -27.36 2.49
N THR A 117 -7.01 -28.12 2.26
CA THR A 117 -8.33 -27.59 1.92
C THR A 117 -9.42 -28.23 2.76
N ARG A 118 -10.50 -27.47 2.98
CA ARG A 118 -11.76 -27.99 3.50
C ARG A 118 -12.95 -27.22 2.91
N SER A 119 -14.10 -27.86 2.81
CA SER A 119 -15.33 -27.18 2.39
C SER A 119 -15.65 -26.04 3.35
N TYR A 120 -16.01 -24.89 2.79
CA TYR A 120 -16.37 -23.71 3.56
C TYR A 120 -17.86 -23.38 3.42
N GLN A 121 -18.33 -23.20 2.20
CA GLN A 121 -19.70 -22.79 1.93
C GLN A 121 -20.16 -23.30 0.57
N GLU A 122 -21.44 -23.68 0.47
CA GLU A 122 -22.12 -23.99 -0.80
C GLU A 122 -23.30 -23.05 -0.97
N GLY A 123 -23.38 -22.40 -2.13
CA GLY A 123 -24.47 -21.56 -2.58
C GLY A 123 -25.15 -22.13 -3.83
N PRO A 124 -26.24 -21.50 -4.32
CA PRO A 124 -26.91 -21.94 -5.54
C PRO A 124 -26.00 -21.94 -6.77
N GLY A 125 -25.14 -20.91 -6.91
CA GLY A 125 -24.26 -20.72 -8.07
C GLY A 125 -22.78 -21.00 -7.80
N THR A 126 -22.35 -21.23 -6.54
CA THR A 126 -20.93 -21.28 -6.18
C THR A 126 -20.66 -22.34 -5.12
N ILE A 127 -19.39 -22.82 -5.10
CA ILE A 127 -18.85 -23.66 -4.04
C ILE A 127 -17.53 -23.02 -3.56
N SER A 128 -17.34 -22.93 -2.24
CA SER A 128 -16.17 -22.30 -1.63
C SER A 128 -15.41 -23.27 -0.73
N TYR A 129 -14.09 -23.13 -0.73
CA TYR A 129 -13.15 -23.91 0.06
C TYR A 129 -12.19 -23.01 0.81
N GLU A 130 -11.92 -23.29 2.07
CA GLU A 130 -10.75 -22.74 2.75
C GLU A 130 -9.49 -23.42 2.24
N VAL A 131 -8.45 -22.64 2.04
CA VAL A 131 -7.16 -23.09 1.51
C VAL A 131 -6.05 -22.55 2.39
N VAL A 132 -5.11 -23.42 2.77
CA VAL A 132 -3.85 -23.05 3.44
C VAL A 132 -2.71 -23.55 2.59
N LEU A 133 -1.73 -22.68 2.34
CA LEU A 133 -0.51 -22.98 1.59
C LEU A 133 0.69 -22.67 2.47
N ASP A 134 1.70 -23.53 2.48
CA ASP A 134 2.98 -23.20 3.05
C ASP A 134 3.73 -22.24 2.10
N VAL A 135 4.28 -21.16 2.63
CA VAL A 135 5.07 -20.18 1.86
C VAL A 135 6.55 -20.42 2.13
N GLN A 136 6.90 -20.59 3.39
CA GLN A 136 8.22 -20.93 3.89
C GLN A 136 8.05 -21.50 5.31
N ALA A 137 9.11 -22.07 5.90
CA ALA A 137 9.04 -22.61 7.26
C ALA A 137 8.47 -21.59 8.26
N GLY A 138 7.30 -21.92 8.83
CA GLY A 138 6.58 -21.07 9.79
C GLY A 138 5.78 -19.92 9.19
N VAL A 139 5.76 -19.76 7.86
CA VAL A 139 4.96 -18.74 7.16
C VAL A 139 3.98 -19.43 6.22
N GLN A 140 2.70 -19.12 6.36
CA GLN A 140 1.61 -19.68 5.57
C GLN A 140 0.82 -18.57 4.88
N ALA A 141 0.19 -18.92 3.76
CA ALA A 141 -0.89 -18.16 3.15
C ALA A 141 -2.22 -18.87 3.39
N TYR A 142 -3.25 -18.11 3.72
CA TYR A 142 -4.62 -18.61 3.91
C TYR A 142 -5.58 -17.79 3.06
N GLY A 143 -6.62 -18.42 2.55
CA GLY A 143 -7.69 -17.74 1.84
C GLY A 143 -8.89 -18.62 1.57
N ILE A 144 -9.88 -18.08 0.86
CA ILE A 144 -11.07 -18.80 0.38
C ILE A 144 -11.04 -18.82 -1.14
N LEU A 145 -11.00 -20.02 -1.69
CA LEU A 145 -11.22 -20.30 -3.11
C LEU A 145 -12.72 -20.45 -3.35
N THR A 146 -13.29 -19.68 -4.27
CA THR A 146 -14.68 -19.82 -4.68
C THR A 146 -14.76 -20.15 -6.17
N LEU A 147 -15.48 -21.21 -6.49
CA LEU A 147 -15.64 -21.76 -7.83
C LEU A 147 -17.10 -21.63 -8.29
N PRO A 148 -17.34 -21.26 -9.56
CA PRO A 148 -18.66 -21.45 -10.18
C PRO A 148 -19.09 -22.90 -10.11
N ARG A 149 -20.36 -23.16 -9.78
CA ARG A 149 -20.87 -24.53 -9.63
C ARG A 149 -20.94 -25.31 -10.94
N ASP A 150 -21.10 -24.62 -12.06
CA ASP A 150 -21.15 -25.18 -13.41
C ASP A 150 -19.79 -25.52 -14.00
N MET A 151 -18.72 -25.14 -13.30
CA MET A 151 -17.34 -25.28 -13.77
C MET A 151 -16.91 -26.77 -13.78
N LYS A 152 -16.19 -27.15 -14.84
CA LYS A 152 -15.52 -28.45 -14.94
C LYS A 152 -14.12 -28.39 -14.31
N LEU A 153 -13.85 -29.31 -13.40
CA LEU A 153 -12.57 -29.35 -12.67
C LEU A 153 -11.53 -30.30 -13.31
N ASP A 154 -11.89 -30.98 -14.39
CA ASP A 154 -11.03 -31.92 -15.09
C ASP A 154 -9.99 -31.29 -16.05
N GLY A 155 -10.00 -29.99 -16.15
CA GLY A 155 -9.10 -29.22 -17.03
C GLY A 155 -9.58 -29.13 -18.48
N SER A 156 -10.77 -29.62 -18.82
CA SER A 156 -11.37 -29.45 -20.16
C SER A 156 -11.79 -28.00 -20.43
N GLU A 157 -11.93 -27.19 -19.41
CA GLU A 157 -12.18 -25.76 -19.44
C GLU A 157 -11.24 -25.07 -18.45
N LYS A 158 -10.66 -23.94 -18.87
CA LYS A 158 -9.85 -23.08 -17.99
C LYS A 158 -10.49 -21.72 -17.85
N ARG A 159 -10.62 -21.25 -16.62
CA ARG A 159 -11.22 -19.93 -16.32
C ARG A 159 -10.22 -18.98 -15.73
N PRO A 160 -10.34 -17.67 -16.00
CA PRO A 160 -9.51 -16.65 -15.37
C PRO A 160 -9.82 -16.53 -13.88
N VAL A 161 -8.86 -16.00 -13.14
CA VAL A 161 -8.95 -15.81 -11.70
C VAL A 161 -9.00 -14.32 -11.33
N VAL A 162 -9.82 -13.99 -10.32
CA VAL A 162 -9.74 -12.69 -9.64
C VAL A 162 -9.37 -12.91 -8.18
N VAL A 163 -8.23 -12.36 -7.76
CA VAL A 163 -7.84 -12.32 -6.35
C VAL A 163 -8.53 -11.12 -5.69
N CYS A 164 -9.42 -11.42 -4.73
CA CYS A 164 -10.36 -10.49 -4.09
C CYS A 164 -9.86 -10.09 -2.69
N GLN A 165 -9.16 -8.96 -2.58
CA GLN A 165 -8.46 -8.57 -1.38
C GLN A 165 -9.31 -7.70 -0.45
N HIS A 166 -9.47 -8.12 0.81
CA HIS A 166 -10.15 -7.37 1.86
C HIS A 166 -9.33 -6.16 2.35
N GLY A 167 -10.00 -5.21 3.02
CA GLY A 167 -9.41 -4.03 3.66
C GLY A 167 -8.92 -4.26 5.09
N LEU A 168 -8.61 -3.15 5.79
CA LEU A 168 -8.16 -3.14 7.18
C LEU A 168 -9.16 -3.86 8.08
N GLU A 169 -8.67 -4.71 8.99
CA GLU A 169 -9.47 -5.55 9.91
C GLU A 169 -10.47 -6.50 9.21
N GLY A 170 -10.45 -6.59 7.89
CA GLY A 170 -11.30 -7.51 7.12
C GLY A 170 -10.84 -8.96 7.19
N ARG A 171 -11.65 -9.81 6.62
CA ARG A 171 -11.41 -11.26 6.50
C ARG A 171 -11.76 -11.72 5.09
N PRO A 172 -11.21 -12.84 4.60
CA PRO A 172 -11.71 -13.49 3.37
C PRO A 172 -13.22 -13.70 3.38
N GLN A 173 -13.76 -14.08 4.53
CA GLN A 173 -15.20 -14.29 4.74
C GLN A 173 -16.04 -13.04 4.46
N SER A 174 -15.50 -11.85 4.69
CA SER A 174 -16.19 -10.59 4.40
C SER A 174 -16.35 -10.32 2.90
N THR A 175 -15.47 -10.90 2.07
CA THR A 175 -15.52 -10.73 0.60
C THR A 175 -16.41 -11.76 -0.11
N VAL A 176 -16.66 -12.91 0.54
CA VAL A 176 -17.47 -14.00 -0.03
C VAL A 176 -18.89 -14.08 0.53
N GLY A 177 -19.16 -13.50 1.71
CA GLY A 177 -20.45 -13.63 2.41
C GLY A 177 -21.13 -12.29 2.69
N GLU A 178 -22.18 -12.36 3.48
CA GLU A 178 -22.99 -11.20 3.88
C GLU A 178 -22.33 -10.37 4.99
N LYS A 179 -21.33 -10.90 5.68
CA LYS A 179 -20.59 -10.16 6.70
C LYS A 179 -19.89 -8.96 6.04
N ASP A 180 -20.05 -7.78 6.65
CA ASP A 180 -19.51 -6.52 6.14
C ASP A 180 -19.97 -6.18 4.70
N TYR A 181 -21.16 -6.64 4.30
CA TYR A 181 -21.74 -6.49 2.96
C TYR A 181 -21.79 -5.02 2.51
N HIS A 182 -21.96 -4.09 3.40
CA HIS A 182 -21.97 -2.65 3.09
C HIS A 182 -20.64 -2.16 2.52
N TYR A 183 -19.52 -2.82 2.83
CA TYR A 183 -18.22 -2.51 2.23
C TYR A 183 -17.92 -3.38 1.01
N TYR A 184 -18.08 -4.69 1.13
CA TYR A 184 -17.54 -5.64 0.16
C TYR A 184 -18.56 -6.14 -0.86
N LYS A 185 -19.87 -6.04 -0.59
CA LYS A 185 -20.94 -6.50 -1.49
C LYS A 185 -20.79 -7.96 -1.90
N ALA A 186 -20.11 -8.79 -1.11
CA ALA A 186 -19.78 -10.18 -1.44
C ALA A 186 -19.11 -10.32 -2.82
N PHE A 187 -18.21 -9.38 -3.20
CA PHE A 187 -17.73 -9.25 -4.58
C PHE A 187 -16.99 -10.49 -5.09
N ALA A 188 -16.33 -11.27 -4.21
CA ALA A 188 -15.70 -12.53 -4.60
C ALA A 188 -16.74 -13.57 -5.07
N THR A 189 -17.85 -13.73 -4.34
CA THR A 189 -18.95 -14.59 -4.73
C THR A 189 -19.65 -14.11 -6.02
N ARG A 190 -19.91 -12.79 -6.11
CA ARG A 190 -20.53 -12.21 -7.30
C ARG A 190 -19.69 -12.37 -8.56
N LEU A 191 -18.37 -12.27 -8.45
CA LEU A 191 -17.46 -12.55 -9.56
C LEU A 191 -17.44 -14.04 -9.91
N ALA A 192 -17.53 -14.93 -8.91
CA ALA A 192 -17.67 -16.37 -9.19
C ALA A 192 -18.99 -16.70 -9.88
N GLU A 193 -20.10 -16.07 -9.51
CA GLU A 193 -21.39 -16.18 -10.20
C GLU A 193 -21.34 -15.68 -11.66
N ARG A 194 -20.37 -14.81 -12.00
CA ARG A 194 -20.08 -14.34 -13.37
C ARG A 194 -19.10 -15.26 -14.12
N GLY A 195 -18.72 -16.38 -13.52
CA GLY A 195 -17.90 -17.42 -14.15
C GLY A 195 -16.41 -17.33 -13.88
N PHE A 196 -15.91 -16.35 -13.11
CA PHE A 196 -14.53 -16.31 -12.69
C PHE A 196 -14.23 -17.33 -11.58
N VAL A 197 -13.02 -17.86 -11.53
CA VAL A 197 -12.49 -18.42 -10.30
C VAL A 197 -12.11 -17.24 -9.40
N THR A 198 -12.48 -17.25 -8.10
CA THR A 198 -12.05 -16.21 -7.19
C THR A 198 -11.25 -16.76 -6.02
N PHE A 199 -10.25 -16.00 -5.58
CA PHE A 199 -9.49 -16.31 -4.39
C PHE A 199 -9.44 -15.09 -3.47
N ALA A 200 -9.92 -15.25 -2.24
CA ALA A 200 -9.92 -14.21 -1.23
C ALA A 200 -8.83 -14.49 -0.19
N PRO A 201 -7.64 -13.87 -0.30
CA PRO A 201 -6.55 -14.11 0.66
C PRO A 201 -6.76 -13.37 1.97
N GLN A 202 -6.22 -13.91 3.06
CA GLN A 202 -6.09 -13.22 4.33
C GLN A 202 -4.79 -12.44 4.36
N ASN A 203 -4.89 -11.12 4.44
CA ASN A 203 -3.72 -10.27 4.66
C ASN A 203 -3.44 -10.06 6.15
N LEU A 204 -2.24 -9.56 6.46
CA LEU A 204 -1.70 -9.47 7.82
C LEU A 204 -2.23 -8.29 8.62
N TYR A 205 -2.91 -7.32 8.02
CA TYR A 205 -3.36 -6.08 8.66
C TYR A 205 -4.69 -6.24 9.39
N LEU A 206 -4.67 -7.08 10.39
CA LEU A 206 -5.81 -7.30 11.27
C LEU A 206 -5.34 -7.60 12.71
N GLY A 207 -6.24 -7.50 13.66
CA GLY A 207 -5.95 -7.71 15.07
C GLY A 207 -5.49 -6.44 15.78
N TRP A 208 -5.92 -5.27 15.32
CA TRP A 208 -5.64 -3.96 15.90
C TRP A 208 -4.14 -3.70 16.05
N ASP A 209 -3.61 -3.64 17.25
CA ASP A 209 -2.20 -3.36 17.48
C ASP A 209 -1.26 -4.53 17.17
N LEU A 210 -1.76 -5.74 17.00
CA LEU A 210 -0.91 -6.92 16.75
C LEU A 210 -0.14 -6.80 15.43
N PHE A 211 -0.80 -6.37 14.35
CA PHE A 211 -0.11 -6.20 13.07
C PHE A 211 0.84 -4.98 13.07
N ARG A 212 0.56 -3.94 13.86
CA ARG A 212 1.48 -2.82 14.07
C ARG A 212 2.77 -3.25 14.74
N ILE A 213 2.67 -4.18 15.70
CA ILE A 213 3.85 -4.81 16.32
C ILE A 213 4.66 -5.59 15.27
N LEU A 214 4.00 -6.32 14.35
CA LEU A 214 4.69 -6.99 13.23
C LEU A 214 5.38 -5.98 12.32
N GLN A 215 4.72 -4.87 11.96
CA GLN A 215 5.29 -3.80 11.15
C GLN A 215 6.54 -3.19 11.82
N PHE A 216 6.51 -2.89 13.10
CA PHE A 216 7.66 -2.35 13.84
C PHE A 216 8.84 -3.33 13.89
N LYS A 217 8.56 -4.62 14.10
CA LYS A 217 9.60 -5.66 14.08
C LYS A 217 10.21 -5.79 12.67
N ALA A 218 9.39 -5.70 11.63
CA ALA A 218 9.84 -5.73 10.25
C ALA A 218 10.71 -4.51 9.93
N ASN A 219 10.28 -3.31 10.32
CA ASN A 219 11.03 -2.06 10.07
C ASN A 219 12.43 -2.10 10.70
N ALA A 220 12.60 -2.75 11.86
CA ALA A 220 13.90 -2.88 12.51
C ALA A 220 14.93 -3.68 11.70
N VAL A 221 14.48 -4.45 10.71
CA VAL A 221 15.33 -5.26 9.81
C VAL A 221 15.19 -4.89 8.34
N GLY A 222 14.71 -3.66 8.06
CA GLY A 222 14.59 -3.14 6.70
C GLY A 222 13.42 -3.74 5.91
N CYS A 223 12.41 -4.25 6.58
CA CYS A 223 11.22 -4.88 6.00
C CYS A 223 9.93 -4.17 6.40
N THR A 224 8.83 -4.51 5.73
CA THR A 224 7.47 -4.08 6.05
C THR A 224 6.53 -5.29 6.14
N LEU A 225 5.25 -5.08 6.42
CA LEU A 225 4.25 -6.15 6.29
C LEU A 225 4.23 -6.74 4.87
N PHE A 226 4.45 -5.91 3.86
CA PHE A 226 4.46 -6.35 2.46
C PHE A 226 5.65 -7.26 2.13
N SER A 227 6.74 -7.22 2.90
CA SER A 227 7.85 -8.17 2.77
C SER A 227 7.44 -9.63 3.01
N VAL A 228 6.31 -9.85 3.70
CA VAL A 228 5.70 -11.17 3.90
C VAL A 228 4.53 -11.38 2.94
N MET A 229 3.72 -10.34 2.71
CA MET A 229 2.53 -10.46 1.86
C MET A 229 2.88 -10.71 0.39
N VAL A 230 3.95 -10.11 -0.14
CA VAL A 230 4.40 -10.35 -1.53
C VAL A 230 4.76 -11.83 -1.76
N PRO A 231 5.60 -12.49 -0.95
CA PRO A 231 5.83 -13.94 -1.04
C PRO A 231 4.56 -14.78 -0.88
N GLN A 232 3.64 -14.40 0.02
CA GLN A 232 2.34 -15.08 0.14
C GLN A 232 1.55 -15.02 -1.17
N HIS A 233 1.50 -13.87 -1.82
CA HIS A 233 0.81 -13.71 -3.11
C HIS A 233 1.54 -14.40 -4.27
N ARG A 234 2.87 -14.46 -4.26
CA ARG A 234 3.62 -15.30 -5.20
C ARG A 234 3.21 -16.77 -5.06
N GLN A 235 3.19 -17.30 -3.84
CA GLN A 235 2.78 -18.68 -3.58
C GLN A 235 1.33 -18.94 -4.00
N ILE A 236 0.41 -18.02 -3.67
CA ILE A 236 -1.00 -18.13 -4.07
C ILE A 236 -1.14 -18.17 -5.59
N THR A 237 -0.48 -17.26 -6.31
CA THR A 237 -0.64 -17.17 -7.77
C THR A 237 0.03 -18.33 -8.50
N GLU A 238 1.18 -18.81 -8.03
CA GLU A 238 1.81 -20.03 -8.58
C GLU A 238 0.96 -21.27 -8.33
N TRP A 239 0.40 -21.42 -7.11
CA TRP A 239 -0.51 -22.51 -6.81
C TRP A 239 -1.78 -22.45 -7.66
N LEU A 240 -2.41 -21.28 -7.81
CA LEU A 240 -3.59 -21.11 -8.65
C LEU A 240 -3.28 -21.47 -10.11
N ALA A 241 -2.17 -21.00 -10.66
CA ALA A 241 -1.76 -21.29 -12.04
C ALA A 241 -1.49 -22.80 -12.28
N GLY A 242 -1.15 -23.54 -11.23
CA GLY A 242 -0.98 -25.00 -11.27
C GLY A 242 -2.27 -25.81 -11.25
N LEU A 243 -3.42 -25.19 -10.98
CA LEU A 243 -4.72 -25.91 -10.97
C LEU A 243 -5.17 -26.18 -12.41
N PRO A 244 -5.63 -27.41 -12.72
CA PRO A 244 -5.93 -27.82 -14.10
C PRO A 244 -7.03 -26.98 -14.78
N PHE A 245 -7.93 -26.41 -13.99
CA PHE A 245 -9.07 -25.61 -14.42
C PHE A 245 -8.84 -24.10 -14.38
N VAL A 246 -7.64 -23.65 -14.06
CA VAL A 246 -7.27 -22.24 -14.02
C VAL A 246 -6.46 -21.85 -15.24
N ASP A 247 -6.76 -20.69 -15.80
CA ASP A 247 -5.90 -20.03 -16.77
C ASP A 247 -4.85 -19.18 -16.01
N GLY A 248 -3.66 -19.72 -15.89
CA GLY A 248 -2.57 -19.12 -15.11
C GLY A 248 -2.02 -17.80 -15.68
N ASP A 249 -2.33 -17.46 -16.93
CA ASP A 249 -1.93 -16.21 -17.57
C ASP A 249 -2.96 -15.09 -17.36
N ARG A 250 -4.15 -15.44 -16.86
CA ARG A 250 -5.27 -14.52 -16.63
C ARG A 250 -5.67 -14.46 -15.15
N ILE A 251 -4.74 -13.97 -14.32
CA ILE A 251 -4.95 -13.73 -12.87
C ILE A 251 -4.99 -12.24 -12.60
N GLY A 252 -6.16 -11.70 -12.26
CA GLY A 252 -6.35 -10.29 -11.89
C GLY A 252 -6.32 -10.07 -10.38
N PHE A 253 -5.97 -8.86 -9.95
CA PHE A 253 -6.03 -8.39 -8.57
C PHE A 253 -7.10 -7.32 -8.41
N TYR A 254 -7.97 -7.46 -7.41
CA TYR A 254 -8.99 -6.46 -7.06
C TYR A 254 -9.08 -6.32 -5.54
N GLY A 255 -8.80 -5.14 -5.01
CA GLY A 255 -8.80 -4.90 -3.57
C GLY A 255 -9.43 -3.59 -3.14
N LEU A 256 -10.13 -3.61 -1.99
CA LEU A 256 -10.79 -2.45 -1.38
C LEU A 256 -9.98 -1.91 -0.21
N SER A 257 -9.86 -0.57 -0.09
CA SER A 257 -9.28 0.07 1.09
C SER A 257 -7.81 -0.35 1.28
N TYR A 258 -7.44 -0.92 2.41
CA TYR A 258 -6.11 -1.52 2.56
C TYR A 258 -5.84 -2.64 1.53
N GLY A 259 -6.89 -3.29 1.00
CA GLY A 259 -6.79 -4.14 -0.19
C GLY A 259 -6.46 -3.36 -1.45
N GLY A 260 -6.97 -2.13 -1.58
CA GLY A 260 -6.58 -1.17 -2.62
C GLY A 260 -5.13 -0.70 -2.44
N LYS A 261 -4.67 -0.46 -1.19
CA LYS A 261 -3.25 -0.26 -0.87
C LYS A 261 -2.40 -1.44 -1.36
N SER A 262 -2.88 -2.66 -1.13
CA SER A 262 -2.22 -3.90 -1.60
C SER A 262 -2.18 -3.98 -3.13
N ALA A 263 -3.23 -3.52 -3.83
CA ALA A 263 -3.28 -3.46 -5.29
C ALA A 263 -2.19 -2.55 -5.91
N MET A 264 -1.67 -1.60 -5.13
CA MET A 264 -0.58 -0.72 -5.56
C MET A 264 0.81 -1.28 -5.23
N ARG A 265 0.93 -2.25 -4.33
CA ARG A 265 2.22 -2.75 -3.81
C ARG A 265 2.54 -4.17 -4.22
N ILE A 266 1.53 -5.03 -4.31
CA ILE A 266 1.74 -6.45 -4.61
C ILE A 266 1.84 -6.71 -6.13
N PRO A 267 0.89 -6.28 -6.98
CA PRO A 267 1.00 -6.53 -8.43
C PRO A 267 2.25 -5.96 -9.10
N PRO A 268 2.84 -4.81 -8.67
CA PRO A 268 4.14 -4.39 -9.20
C PRO A 268 5.27 -5.43 -9.04
N LEU A 269 5.17 -6.30 -8.02
CA LEU A 269 6.21 -7.25 -7.57
C LEU A 269 5.82 -8.73 -7.76
N VAL A 270 4.63 -9.00 -8.27
CA VAL A 270 4.12 -10.35 -8.55
C VAL A 270 3.64 -10.40 -10.00
N ASP A 271 4.49 -10.89 -10.88
CA ASP A 271 4.30 -10.82 -12.33
C ASP A 271 3.12 -11.66 -12.85
N ARG A 272 2.66 -12.66 -12.07
CA ARG A 272 1.45 -13.44 -12.38
C ARG A 272 0.17 -12.59 -12.42
N TYR A 273 0.13 -11.44 -11.76
CA TYR A 273 -1.01 -10.54 -11.90
C TYR A 273 -0.99 -9.83 -13.24
N CYS A 274 -1.90 -10.17 -14.14
CA CYS A 274 -2.01 -9.56 -15.45
C CYS A 274 -2.74 -8.21 -15.43
N LEU A 275 -3.46 -7.86 -14.35
CA LEU A 275 -4.11 -6.56 -14.12
C LEU A 275 -4.23 -6.24 -12.64
N SER A 276 -4.49 -4.96 -12.30
CA SER A 276 -4.73 -4.51 -10.93
C SER A 276 -5.87 -3.50 -10.85
N ILE A 277 -6.77 -3.68 -9.86
CA ILE A 277 -7.85 -2.74 -9.54
C ILE A 277 -7.67 -2.25 -8.10
N CYS A 278 -7.45 -0.93 -7.95
CA CYS A 278 -7.34 -0.24 -6.68
C CYS A 278 -8.68 0.44 -6.34
N SER A 279 -9.45 -0.17 -5.45
CA SER A 279 -10.71 0.39 -4.96
C SER A 279 -10.49 1.15 -3.65
N ALA A 280 -11.02 2.37 -3.58
CA ALA A 280 -11.16 3.19 -2.38
C ALA A 280 -9.85 3.52 -1.60
N ASP A 281 -8.69 3.47 -2.24
CA ASP A 281 -7.40 3.84 -1.63
C ASP A 281 -6.55 4.79 -2.49
N PHE A 282 -6.69 4.76 -3.82
CA PHE A 282 -5.88 5.55 -4.74
C PHE A 282 -5.97 7.05 -4.44
N ASN A 283 -4.81 7.72 -4.30
CA ASN A 283 -4.75 9.15 -4.02
C ASN A 283 -3.36 9.76 -4.25
N GLU A 284 -3.25 11.07 -4.20
CA GLU A 284 -1.96 11.75 -4.00
C GLU A 284 -1.65 11.71 -2.49
N TRP A 285 -0.85 10.75 -2.10
CA TRP A 285 -0.58 10.41 -0.71
C TRP A 285 0.18 11.51 0.04
N VAL A 286 1.15 12.17 -0.62
CA VAL A 286 2.00 13.19 0.00
C VAL A 286 1.19 14.42 0.35
N TRP A 287 0.43 14.96 -0.60
CA TRP A 287 -0.40 16.16 -0.35
C TRP A 287 -1.50 15.90 0.67
N LYS A 288 -2.10 14.72 0.62
CA LYS A 288 -3.08 14.31 1.63
C LYS A 288 -2.50 14.40 3.04
N ASN A 289 -1.25 13.98 3.25
CA ASN A 289 -0.62 13.95 4.57
C ASN A 289 0.07 15.27 4.94
N ALA A 290 0.58 16.02 3.95
CA ALA A 290 1.21 17.32 4.13
C ALA A 290 0.21 18.51 4.03
N ALA A 291 -1.06 18.26 3.78
CA ALA A 291 -2.05 19.31 3.61
C ALA A 291 -2.26 20.12 4.90
N THR A 292 -2.17 21.44 4.77
CA THR A 292 -2.37 22.40 5.87
C THR A 292 -3.77 23.00 5.88
N ASP A 293 -4.52 22.87 4.79
CA ASP A 293 -5.90 23.32 4.73
C ASP A 293 -6.81 22.44 5.57
N ARG A 294 -7.76 23.08 6.26
CA ARG A 294 -8.65 22.42 7.22
C ARG A 294 -9.49 21.30 6.59
N TRP A 295 -9.79 21.40 5.30
CA TRP A 295 -10.62 20.42 4.61
C TRP A 295 -9.82 19.16 4.26
N SER A 296 -8.62 19.31 3.70
CA SER A 296 -7.75 18.18 3.34
C SER A 296 -7.11 17.51 4.55
N ALA A 297 -6.80 18.26 5.60
CA ALA A 297 -6.19 17.73 6.83
C ALA A 297 -7.02 16.63 7.51
N ARG A 298 -8.34 16.60 7.31
CA ARG A 298 -9.22 15.54 7.85
C ARG A 298 -8.92 14.15 7.26
N TYR A 299 -8.30 14.10 6.08
CA TYR A 299 -7.93 12.86 5.41
C TYR A 299 -6.52 12.38 5.76
N SER A 300 -5.72 13.21 6.45
CA SER A 300 -4.35 12.87 6.80
C SER A 300 -4.27 11.69 7.75
N TYR A 301 -3.42 10.74 7.45
CA TYR A 301 -3.11 9.61 8.32
C TYR A 301 -2.19 10.01 9.49
N ALA A 302 -1.43 11.10 9.36
CA ALA A 302 -0.54 11.59 10.41
C ALA A 302 -1.25 11.87 11.75
N ASN A 303 -2.56 12.16 11.70
CA ASN A 303 -3.39 12.48 12.88
C ASN A 303 -4.26 11.31 13.38
N LYS A 304 -4.17 10.13 12.74
CA LYS A 304 -5.11 9.02 13.01
C LYS A 304 -4.47 7.80 13.69
N GLY A 305 -3.19 7.83 13.97
CA GLY A 305 -2.48 6.67 14.54
C GLY A 305 -2.36 5.48 13.58
N GLU A 306 -2.62 5.68 12.30
CA GLU A 306 -2.47 4.65 11.26
C GLU A 306 -1.05 4.72 10.68
N TYR A 307 -0.04 4.62 11.54
CA TYR A 307 1.37 4.77 11.16
C TYR A 307 1.92 3.59 10.34
N GLU A 308 1.23 2.47 10.31
CA GLU A 308 1.53 1.33 9.43
C GLU A 308 1.32 1.62 7.94
N ILE A 309 0.71 2.75 7.62
CA ILE A 309 0.52 3.22 6.25
C ILE A 309 1.75 3.96 5.72
N PHE A 310 2.64 4.38 6.62
CA PHE A 310 3.86 5.09 6.28
C PHE A 310 5.01 4.11 6.04
N GLU A 311 5.26 3.77 4.78
CA GLU A 311 6.50 3.10 4.38
C GLU A 311 7.65 4.11 4.35
N PHE A 312 8.87 3.65 4.66
CA PHE A 312 10.05 4.49 4.65
C PHE A 312 10.31 5.09 3.27
N ASP A 313 10.53 6.39 3.21
CA ASP A 313 10.81 7.20 2.00
C ASP A 313 9.80 7.05 0.84
N LEU A 314 8.58 6.59 1.11
CA LEU A 314 7.55 6.47 0.07
C LEU A 314 7.31 7.81 -0.64
N GLY A 315 7.21 8.91 0.11
CA GLY A 315 7.00 10.24 -0.45
C GLY A 315 8.13 10.71 -1.37
N GLY A 316 9.38 10.35 -1.09
CA GLY A 316 10.55 10.71 -1.91
C GLY A 316 10.76 9.82 -3.12
N THR A 317 10.11 8.66 -3.20
CA THR A 317 10.37 7.62 -4.20
C THR A 317 9.15 7.23 -5.03
N PHE A 318 8.08 6.70 -4.42
CA PHE A 318 6.94 6.11 -5.12
C PHE A 318 5.61 6.54 -4.50
N ASN A 319 5.01 7.61 -5.00
CA ASN A 319 3.62 7.94 -4.73
C ASN A 319 2.69 7.04 -5.57
N TYR A 320 1.39 7.24 -5.55
CA TYR A 320 0.45 6.34 -6.21
C TYR A 320 0.58 6.31 -7.73
N PHE A 321 0.90 7.44 -8.37
CA PHE A 321 1.24 7.43 -9.80
C PHE A 321 2.47 6.57 -10.09
N GLU A 322 3.54 6.75 -9.32
CA GLU A 322 4.78 6.01 -9.53
C GLU A 322 4.57 4.51 -9.30
N MET A 323 3.77 4.11 -8.30
CA MET A 323 3.39 2.70 -8.12
C MET A 323 2.52 2.17 -9.27
N ALA A 324 1.58 2.97 -9.81
CA ALA A 324 0.80 2.60 -11.00
C ALA A 324 1.71 2.47 -12.24
N ALA A 325 2.74 3.31 -12.34
CA ALA A 325 3.76 3.18 -13.39
C ALA A 325 4.55 1.87 -13.26
N LEU A 326 4.80 1.35 -12.07
CA LEU A 326 5.39 0.01 -11.89
C LEU A 326 4.45 -1.12 -12.36
N ILE A 327 3.13 -0.91 -12.36
CA ILE A 327 2.15 -1.89 -12.90
C ILE A 327 2.11 -1.83 -14.44
N CYS A 328 2.20 -0.64 -15.01
CA CYS A 328 2.19 -0.42 -16.46
C CYS A 328 3.24 -1.31 -17.16
N PRO A 329 2.95 -1.91 -18.36
CA PRO A 329 1.80 -1.64 -19.25
C PRO A 329 0.57 -2.51 -19.00
N ARG A 330 0.54 -3.28 -17.91
CA ARG A 330 -0.62 -4.11 -17.54
C ARG A 330 -1.83 -3.23 -17.26
N PRO A 331 -3.06 -3.69 -17.55
CA PRO A 331 -4.29 -2.96 -17.26
C PRO A 331 -4.39 -2.54 -15.79
N PHE A 332 -4.77 -1.29 -15.55
CA PHE A 332 -4.90 -0.70 -14.24
C PHE A 332 -6.20 0.10 -14.11
N MET A 333 -6.94 -0.13 -13.05
CA MET A 333 -8.18 0.60 -12.80
C MET A 333 -8.27 1.13 -11.37
N VAL A 334 -8.89 2.29 -11.23
CA VAL A 334 -9.26 2.88 -9.94
C VAL A 334 -10.78 2.88 -9.83
N GLU A 335 -11.30 2.45 -8.68
CA GLU A 335 -12.71 2.57 -8.32
C GLU A 335 -12.86 3.53 -7.15
N ARG A 336 -13.73 4.58 -7.30
CA ARG A 336 -13.76 5.66 -6.34
C ARG A 336 -15.19 6.19 -6.09
N GLY A 337 -15.64 6.11 -4.84
CA GLY A 337 -16.87 6.75 -4.37
C GLY A 337 -16.65 8.20 -3.94
N HIS A 338 -17.52 9.13 -4.39
CA HIS A 338 -17.39 10.56 -4.06
C HIS A 338 -17.47 10.86 -2.55
N PHE A 339 -18.16 10.03 -1.78
CA PHE A 339 -18.31 10.19 -0.32
C PHE A 339 -17.33 9.34 0.49
N ASP A 340 -16.34 8.78 -0.16
CA ASP A 340 -15.30 8.01 0.51
C ASP A 340 -14.41 8.91 1.38
N GLY A 341 -14.24 8.53 2.64
CA GLY A 341 -13.47 9.27 3.63
C GLY A 341 -11.95 9.08 3.58
N VAL A 342 -11.44 8.25 2.66
CA VAL A 342 -10.00 7.92 2.61
C VAL A 342 -9.17 9.01 1.94
N ALA A 343 -9.67 9.62 0.86
CA ALA A 343 -8.98 10.69 0.15
C ALA A 343 -9.95 11.75 -0.39
N PRO A 344 -9.53 13.00 -0.62
CA PRO A 344 -10.31 13.96 -1.37
C PRO A 344 -10.27 13.68 -2.87
N ASP A 345 -11.40 13.86 -3.57
CA ASP A 345 -11.49 13.61 -5.02
C ASP A 345 -10.44 14.37 -5.83
N LYS A 346 -10.09 15.60 -5.41
CA LYS A 346 -9.08 16.43 -6.10
C LYS A 346 -7.70 15.79 -6.17
N THR A 347 -7.27 15.10 -5.10
CA THR A 347 -5.96 14.44 -5.06
C THR A 347 -5.98 13.12 -5.80
N VAL A 348 -7.11 12.42 -5.80
CA VAL A 348 -7.33 11.23 -6.64
C VAL A 348 -7.29 11.61 -8.13
N ALA A 349 -8.02 12.66 -8.53
CA ALA A 349 -8.06 13.10 -9.91
C ALA A 349 -6.69 13.60 -10.40
N TYR A 350 -5.97 14.36 -9.57
CA TYR A 350 -4.62 14.83 -9.89
C TYR A 350 -3.66 13.66 -10.17
N GLU A 351 -3.63 12.70 -9.28
CA GLU A 351 -2.71 11.55 -9.39
C GLU A 351 -3.10 10.64 -10.55
N PHE A 352 -4.41 10.42 -10.77
CA PHE A 352 -4.87 9.62 -11.90
C PHE A 352 -4.66 10.28 -13.26
N ALA A 353 -4.65 11.62 -13.33
CA ALA A 353 -4.32 12.35 -14.57
C ALA A 353 -2.90 12.00 -15.07
N LYS A 354 -1.94 11.79 -14.17
CA LYS A 354 -0.58 11.33 -14.52
C LYS A 354 -0.60 9.90 -15.08
N VAL A 355 -1.39 9.00 -14.47
CA VAL A 355 -1.59 7.64 -15.00
C VAL A 355 -2.15 7.68 -16.41
N ARG A 356 -3.19 8.48 -16.64
CA ARG A 356 -3.77 8.67 -17.98
C ARG A 356 -2.77 9.21 -18.98
N ALA A 357 -1.94 10.18 -18.57
CA ALA A 357 -0.90 10.72 -19.43
C ALA A 357 0.11 9.65 -19.85
N LEU A 358 0.57 8.82 -18.92
CA LEU A 358 1.48 7.72 -19.20
C LEU A 358 0.87 6.70 -20.17
N TYR A 359 -0.29 6.14 -19.84
CA TYR A 359 -0.90 5.09 -20.64
C TYR A 359 -1.39 5.58 -22.01
N ALA A 360 -2.10 6.73 -22.04
CA ALA A 360 -2.76 7.19 -23.25
C ALA A 360 -1.86 8.08 -24.12
N ALA A 361 -1.23 9.11 -23.54
CA ALA A 361 -0.51 10.11 -24.32
C ALA A 361 0.94 9.67 -24.64
N GLN A 362 1.60 8.96 -23.73
CA GLN A 362 3.00 8.58 -23.91
C GLN A 362 3.13 7.20 -24.58
N LEU A 363 2.36 6.20 -24.12
CA LEU A 363 2.48 4.81 -24.60
C LEU A 363 1.40 4.39 -25.61
N GLY A 364 0.36 5.19 -25.85
CA GLY A 364 -0.71 4.86 -26.81
C GLY A 364 -1.61 3.68 -26.40
N ILE A 365 -1.59 3.26 -25.12
CA ILE A 365 -2.36 2.13 -24.57
C ILE A 365 -3.44 2.60 -23.60
N GLY A 366 -4.08 3.73 -23.90
CA GLY A 366 -5.03 4.39 -23.00
C GLY A 366 -6.27 3.59 -22.61
N ASN A 367 -6.60 2.55 -23.37
CA ASN A 367 -7.67 1.59 -23.06
C ASN A 367 -7.34 0.67 -21.87
N ARG A 368 -6.08 0.65 -21.41
CA ARG A 368 -5.62 -0.14 -20.27
C ARG A 368 -5.65 0.63 -18.94
N ALA A 369 -6.03 1.92 -18.92
CA ALA A 369 -6.09 2.71 -17.68
C ALA A 369 -7.42 3.43 -17.55
N GLU A 370 -8.21 3.06 -16.54
CA GLU A 370 -9.56 3.57 -16.31
C GLU A 370 -9.77 4.00 -14.86
N ILE A 371 -10.71 4.92 -14.66
CA ILE A 371 -11.22 5.26 -13.33
C ILE A 371 -12.74 5.27 -13.35
N GLU A 372 -13.36 4.61 -12.40
CA GLU A 372 -14.77 4.72 -12.11
C GLU A 372 -14.99 5.72 -10.97
N TRP A 373 -15.78 6.75 -11.25
CA TRP A 373 -16.35 7.65 -10.25
C TRP A 373 -17.81 7.27 -10.03
N PHE A 374 -18.20 6.98 -8.79
CA PHE A 374 -19.58 6.69 -8.47
C PHE A 374 -20.08 7.52 -7.28
N VAL A 375 -21.39 7.74 -7.22
CA VAL A 375 -22.03 8.42 -6.09
C VAL A 375 -22.27 7.41 -4.99
N GLY A 376 -21.32 7.31 -4.07
CA GLY A 376 -21.36 6.32 -3.00
C GLY A 376 -20.26 6.50 -1.98
N PRO A 377 -20.34 5.73 -0.87
CA PRO A 377 -19.35 5.76 0.22
C PRO A 377 -18.11 4.89 -0.08
N HIS A 378 -17.36 4.58 0.96
CA HIS A 378 -16.24 3.65 0.97
C HIS A 378 -16.74 2.20 0.80
N THR A 379 -16.85 1.71 -0.43
CA THR A 379 -17.42 0.39 -0.77
C THR A 379 -16.98 -0.09 -2.14
N ILE A 380 -17.06 -1.39 -2.38
CA ILE A 380 -17.08 -1.96 -3.74
C ILE A 380 -18.34 -1.48 -4.46
N ASN A 381 -18.20 -0.93 -5.65
CA ASN A 381 -19.31 -0.60 -6.55
C ASN A 381 -19.62 -1.76 -7.51
N GLY A 382 -18.58 -2.33 -8.11
CA GLY A 382 -18.68 -3.54 -8.91
C GLY A 382 -19.36 -3.39 -10.26
N GLN A 383 -19.54 -2.15 -10.77
CA GLN A 383 -20.14 -1.92 -12.09
C GLN A 383 -19.08 -1.89 -13.18
N LYS A 384 -18.43 -0.77 -13.38
CA LYS A 384 -17.37 -0.66 -14.41
C LYS A 384 -16.14 -1.53 -14.10
N THR A 385 -15.91 -1.85 -12.84
CA THR A 385 -14.83 -2.77 -12.45
C THR A 385 -15.09 -4.19 -12.94
N TYR A 386 -16.35 -4.64 -12.95
CA TYR A 386 -16.68 -5.97 -13.49
C TYR A 386 -16.56 -5.99 -15.02
N ASP A 387 -17.04 -4.94 -15.71
CA ASP A 387 -16.84 -4.79 -17.16
C ASP A 387 -15.33 -4.77 -17.52
N PHE A 388 -14.53 -4.08 -16.71
CA PHE A 388 -13.08 -4.03 -16.89
C PHE A 388 -12.43 -5.43 -16.75
N LEU A 389 -12.87 -6.22 -15.75
CA LEU A 389 -12.40 -7.58 -15.56
C LEU A 389 -12.79 -8.48 -16.73
N HIS A 390 -14.07 -8.45 -17.17
CA HIS A 390 -14.53 -9.22 -18.32
C HIS A 390 -13.71 -8.91 -19.57
N ARG A 391 -13.45 -7.65 -19.85
CA ARG A 391 -12.71 -7.16 -21.00
C ARG A 391 -11.23 -7.57 -20.98
N HIS A 392 -10.55 -7.36 -19.87
CA HIS A 392 -9.10 -7.57 -19.77
C HIS A 392 -8.69 -8.98 -19.34
N LEU A 393 -9.60 -9.77 -18.81
CA LEU A 393 -9.43 -11.21 -18.59
C LEU A 393 -10.05 -12.04 -19.71
N GLU A 394 -10.55 -11.37 -20.77
CA GLU A 394 -11.15 -12.02 -21.96
C GLU A 394 -12.16 -13.11 -21.57
N TRP A 395 -13.07 -12.79 -20.67
CA TRP A 395 -14.12 -13.68 -20.20
C TRP A 395 -15.49 -13.08 -20.47
N PRO A 396 -16.43 -13.82 -21.12
CA PRO A 396 -17.73 -13.29 -21.50
C PRO A 396 -18.54 -12.83 -20.28
N ASP A 397 -19.21 -11.68 -20.40
CA ASP A 397 -20.16 -11.24 -19.37
C ASP A 397 -21.47 -12.04 -19.50
N PRO A 398 -21.96 -12.70 -18.45
CA PRO A 398 -23.21 -13.47 -18.51
C PRO A 398 -24.45 -12.59 -18.67
N THR A 399 -24.31 -11.27 -18.60
CA THR A 399 -25.41 -10.29 -18.79
C THR A 399 -25.51 -9.78 -20.23
N GLU A 400 -24.56 -10.07 -21.09
CA GLU A 400 -24.59 -9.86 -22.54
C GLU A 400 -25.10 -11.14 -23.26
#